data_c2d3610f0cd5a551fdb9ca69e02a260c
#
_entry.id   c2d3610f0cd5a551fdb9ca69e02a260c
#
_cell.length_a   1.000
_cell.length_b   1.000
_cell.length_c   1.000
_cell.angle_alpha   90.00
_cell.angle_beta   90.00
_cell.angle_gamma   90.00
#
_symmetry.space_group_name_H-M   'P 1'
#
loop_
_entity.id
_entity.type
_entity.pdbx_description
1 polymer ?
#
loop_
_entity_poly.entity_id
_entity_poly.type
_entity_poly.pdbx_seq_one_letter_code
_entity_poly.pdbx_strand_id
1 'polypeptide(L)'
;MMYLLDTNIISELWKLSRGKADPVFESWFRVYSDRPLYISVVTLMELERGVLAMERKDPAQGAYLREWCSTVREKFQKRTLVIDGAVADCCAGLHVPDKAPENDAWIAATALTHGLTLVTRNVKDFERLHVRLLNPFECAT
;
A
#
# COMPACT_ATOMS: atom_id res chain seq x y z
N MET A 1 0.77 13.15 11.78
CA MET A 1 0.55 11.70 11.61
C MET A 1 1.09 11.26 10.27
N MET A 2 1.80 10.17 10.24
CA MET A 2 2.40 9.62 9.01
C MET A 2 1.64 8.37 8.59
N TYR A 3 1.62 8.10 7.29
CA TYR A 3 0.78 7.05 6.70
C TYR A 3 1.59 6.08 5.87
N LEU A 4 1.25 4.79 5.98
CA LEU A 4 1.74 3.75 5.08
C LEU A 4 0.60 3.37 4.14
N LEU A 5 0.83 3.49 2.85
CA LEU A 5 -0.19 3.18 1.83
C LEU A 5 -0.12 1.71 1.45
N ASP A 6 -1.25 1.00 1.61
CA ASP A 6 -1.36 -0.37 1.12
C ASP A 6 -1.38 -0.38 -0.41
N THR A 7 -1.11 -1.52 -0.99
CA THR A 7 -1.02 -1.70 -2.46
C THR A 7 -2.29 -1.27 -3.17
N ASN A 8 -3.48 -1.55 -2.61
CA ASN A 8 -4.74 -1.13 -3.23
C ASN A 8 -4.90 0.39 -3.32
N ILE A 9 -4.24 1.14 -2.44
CA ILE A 9 -4.24 2.61 -2.49
C ILE A 9 -3.40 3.08 -3.69
N ILE A 10 -2.25 2.45 -3.92
CA ILE A 10 -1.41 2.77 -5.09
C ILE A 10 -2.17 2.44 -6.38
N SER A 11 -2.90 1.33 -6.41
CA SER A 11 -3.75 0.98 -7.55
C SER A 11 -4.85 2.03 -7.79
N GLU A 12 -5.41 2.59 -6.74
CA GLU A 12 -6.41 3.67 -6.87
C GLU A 12 -5.76 4.96 -7.39
N LEU A 13 -4.51 5.24 -7.04
CA LEU A 13 -3.77 6.38 -7.60
C LEU A 13 -3.58 6.22 -9.12
N TRP A 14 -3.42 4.99 -9.61
CA TRP A 14 -3.41 4.71 -11.04
C TRP A 14 -4.72 5.14 -11.69
N LYS A 15 -5.84 4.78 -11.06
CA LYS A 15 -7.17 5.21 -11.55
C LYS A 15 -7.34 6.72 -11.47
N LEU A 16 -6.81 7.35 -10.41
CA LEU A 16 -6.86 8.81 -10.25
C LEU A 16 -6.12 9.51 -11.41
N SER A 17 -4.96 8.98 -11.80
CA SER A 17 -4.19 9.53 -12.92
C SER A 17 -4.94 9.47 -14.26
N ARG A 18 -5.92 8.56 -14.35
CA ARG A 18 -6.76 8.36 -15.54
C ARG A 18 -8.15 8.98 -15.40
N GLY A 19 -8.41 9.73 -14.33
CA GLY A 19 -9.71 10.36 -14.09
C GLY A 19 -10.81 9.38 -13.72
N LYS A 20 -10.47 8.19 -13.18
CA LYS A 20 -11.42 7.11 -12.91
C LYS A 20 -11.44 6.69 -11.43
N ALA A 21 -10.85 7.49 -10.55
CA ALA A 21 -10.81 7.15 -9.13
C ALA A 21 -12.16 7.36 -8.45
N ASP A 22 -12.35 6.65 -7.34
CA ASP A 22 -13.50 6.85 -6.46
C ASP A 22 -13.49 8.29 -5.95
N PRO A 23 -14.63 9.02 -6.02
CA PRO A 23 -14.68 10.42 -5.60
C PRO A 23 -14.36 10.66 -4.12
N VAL A 24 -14.72 9.74 -3.24
CA VAL A 24 -14.43 9.86 -1.81
C VAL A 24 -12.93 9.74 -1.59
N PHE A 25 -12.29 8.77 -2.23
CA PHE A 25 -10.83 8.62 -2.20
C PHE A 25 -10.13 9.87 -2.74
N GLU A 26 -10.58 10.39 -3.87
CA GLU A 26 -10.00 11.58 -4.48
C GLU A 26 -10.05 12.77 -3.53
N SER A 27 -11.16 12.98 -2.85
CA SER A 27 -11.31 14.05 -1.85
C SER A 27 -10.33 13.88 -0.69
N TRP A 28 -10.19 12.65 -0.20
CA TRP A 28 -9.22 12.35 0.86
C TRP A 28 -7.80 12.64 0.39
N PHE A 29 -7.45 12.17 -0.80
CA PHE A 29 -6.10 12.32 -1.33
C PHE A 29 -5.70 13.78 -1.54
N ARG A 30 -6.63 14.64 -1.98
CA ARG A 30 -6.38 16.07 -2.13
C ARG A 30 -5.95 16.72 -0.83
N VAL A 31 -6.55 16.30 0.28
CA VAL A 31 -6.25 16.86 1.60
C VAL A 31 -4.92 16.33 2.15
N TYR A 32 -4.64 15.03 1.93
CA TYR A 32 -3.53 14.35 2.60
C TYR A 32 -2.31 14.10 1.73
N SER A 33 -2.34 14.44 0.44
CA SER A 33 -1.22 14.17 -0.49
C SER A 33 0.06 14.92 -0.17
N ASP A 34 -0.01 16.01 0.58
CA ASP A 34 1.16 16.80 0.98
C ASP A 34 1.82 16.28 2.27
N ARG A 35 1.21 15.28 2.93
CA ARG A 35 1.75 14.71 4.16
C ARG A 35 2.74 13.59 3.82
N PRO A 36 3.63 13.22 4.77
CA PRO A 36 4.54 12.11 4.53
C PRO A 36 3.78 10.81 4.30
N LEU A 37 3.82 10.31 3.08
CA LEU A 37 3.19 9.04 2.66
C LEU A 37 4.31 8.05 2.32
N TYR A 38 4.24 6.87 2.92
CA TYR A 38 5.24 5.83 2.76
C TYR A 38 4.64 4.60 2.10
N ILE A 39 5.47 3.78 1.50
CA ILE A 39 5.10 2.45 1.03
C ILE A 39 6.11 1.42 1.54
N SER A 40 5.69 0.15 1.52
CA SER A 40 6.54 -0.98 1.89
C SER A 40 7.19 -1.58 0.64
N VAL A 41 8.36 -2.22 0.80
CA VAL A 41 8.95 -3.03 -0.27
C VAL A 41 8.01 -4.16 -0.71
N VAL A 42 7.13 -4.63 0.18
CA VAL A 42 6.11 -5.63 -0.17
C VAL A 42 5.16 -5.07 -1.23
N THR A 43 4.77 -3.80 -1.10
CA THR A 43 3.96 -3.11 -2.11
C THR A 43 4.70 -3.03 -3.45
N LEU A 44 6.00 -2.73 -3.44
CA LEU A 44 6.78 -2.75 -4.67
C LEU A 44 6.77 -4.12 -5.33
N MET A 45 6.92 -5.18 -4.55
CA MET A 45 6.86 -6.56 -5.06
C MET A 45 5.49 -6.85 -5.68
N GLU A 46 4.42 -6.48 -5.00
CA GLU A 46 3.06 -6.71 -5.51
C GLU A 46 2.79 -5.94 -6.79
N LEU A 47 3.26 -4.68 -6.86
CA LEU A 47 3.14 -3.87 -8.08
C LEU A 47 3.93 -4.50 -9.23
N GLU A 48 5.16 -4.93 -8.99
CA GLU A 48 6.00 -5.56 -10.01
C GLU A 48 5.36 -6.86 -10.50
N ARG A 49 4.83 -7.67 -9.58
CA ARG A 49 4.12 -8.90 -9.96
C ARG A 49 2.91 -8.60 -10.83
N GLY A 50 2.17 -7.54 -10.51
CA GLY A 50 1.04 -7.10 -11.33
C GLY A 50 1.45 -6.64 -12.73
N VAL A 51 2.56 -5.91 -12.83
CA VAL A 51 3.11 -5.48 -14.13
C VAL A 51 3.52 -6.67 -14.97
N LEU A 52 4.27 -7.61 -14.39
CA LEU A 52 4.73 -8.81 -15.09
C LEU A 52 3.56 -9.64 -15.61
N ALA A 53 2.50 -9.80 -14.80
CA ALA A 53 1.31 -10.52 -15.21
C ALA A 53 0.60 -9.82 -16.36
N MET A 54 0.49 -8.49 -16.31
CA MET A 54 -0.16 -7.72 -17.36
C MET A 54 0.66 -7.73 -18.66
N GLU A 55 1.99 -7.62 -18.56
CA GLU A 55 2.87 -7.68 -19.73
C GLU A 55 2.71 -9.01 -20.47
N ARG A 56 2.51 -10.09 -19.73
CA ARG A 56 2.28 -11.41 -20.32
C ARG A 56 0.91 -11.52 -20.97
N LYS A 57 -0.13 -10.96 -20.35
CA LYS A 57 -1.51 -11.06 -20.82
C LYS A 57 -1.81 -10.07 -21.95
N ASP A 58 -1.33 -8.85 -21.84
CA ASP A 58 -1.60 -7.76 -22.77
C ASP A 58 -0.37 -6.83 -22.78
N PRO A 59 0.59 -7.06 -23.71
CA PRO A 59 1.84 -6.29 -23.75
C PRO A 59 1.66 -4.77 -23.85
N ALA A 60 0.63 -4.29 -24.56
CA ALA A 60 0.37 -2.86 -24.70
C ALA A 60 -0.04 -2.24 -23.35
N GLN A 61 -0.98 -2.86 -22.64
CA GLN A 61 -1.39 -2.43 -21.31
C GLN A 61 -0.26 -2.59 -20.31
N GLY A 62 0.51 -3.67 -20.44
CA GLY A 62 1.68 -3.90 -19.59
C GLY A 62 2.71 -2.80 -19.69
N ALA A 63 2.95 -2.27 -20.91
CA ALA A 63 3.89 -1.18 -21.11
C ALA A 63 3.44 0.10 -20.40
N TYR A 64 2.15 0.45 -20.47
CA TYR A 64 1.61 1.60 -19.76
C TYR A 64 1.71 1.43 -18.25
N LEU A 65 1.38 0.25 -17.75
CA LEU A 65 1.44 -0.03 -16.32
C LEU A 65 2.89 0.00 -15.82
N ARG A 66 3.82 -0.52 -16.60
CA ARG A 66 5.26 -0.48 -16.30
C ARG A 66 5.74 0.96 -16.13
N GLU A 67 5.38 1.81 -17.05
CA GLU A 67 5.78 3.22 -17.02
C GLU A 67 5.24 3.91 -15.77
N TRP A 68 3.96 3.67 -15.44
CA TRP A 68 3.36 4.24 -14.24
C TRP A 68 4.01 3.72 -12.96
N CYS A 69 4.30 2.42 -12.88
CA CYS A 69 4.97 1.84 -11.72
C CYS A 69 6.38 2.39 -11.54
N SER A 70 7.08 2.69 -12.65
CA SER A 70 8.37 3.35 -12.59
C SER A 70 8.26 4.74 -11.98
N THR A 71 7.23 5.48 -12.33
CA THR A 71 6.93 6.79 -11.75
C THR A 71 6.65 6.68 -10.24
N VAL A 72 5.90 5.67 -9.82
CA VAL A 72 5.64 5.41 -8.40
C VAL A 72 6.93 5.12 -7.64
N ARG A 73 7.79 4.25 -8.19
CA ARG A 73 9.07 3.91 -7.57
C ARG A 73 9.93 5.16 -7.37
N GLU A 74 9.99 6.01 -8.37
CA GLU A 74 10.76 7.26 -8.32
C GLU A 74 10.18 8.21 -7.27
N LYS A 75 8.86 8.38 -7.26
CA LYS A 75 8.16 9.26 -6.30
C LYS A 75 8.37 8.82 -4.86
N PHE A 76 8.34 7.52 -4.59
CA PHE A 76 8.47 6.98 -3.23
C PHE A 76 9.88 6.50 -2.89
N GLN A 77 10.87 6.78 -3.72
CA GLN A 77 12.24 6.26 -3.54
C GLN A 77 12.78 6.48 -2.13
N LYS A 78 12.58 7.66 -1.56
CA LYS A 78 13.06 8.00 -0.21
C LYS A 78 12.05 7.64 0.89
N ARG A 79 10.89 7.14 0.52
CA ARG A 79 9.82 6.78 1.45
C ARG A 79 9.35 5.36 1.27
N THR A 80 10.22 4.50 0.76
CA THR A 80 9.99 3.07 0.67
C THR A 80 10.67 2.40 1.86
N LEU A 81 9.87 1.75 2.71
CA LEU A 81 10.37 1.13 3.93
C LEU A 81 10.72 -0.33 3.68
N VAL A 82 11.91 -0.71 4.12
CA VAL A 82 12.46 -2.05 3.91
C VAL A 82 12.10 -2.98 5.06
N ILE A 83 12.25 -4.27 4.83
CA ILE A 83 12.09 -5.29 5.87
C ILE A 83 13.46 -5.50 6.52
N ASP A 84 13.60 -4.99 7.74
CA ASP A 84 14.77 -5.21 8.56
C ASP A 84 14.46 -6.20 9.70
N GLY A 85 15.41 -6.40 10.64
CA GLY A 85 15.21 -7.33 11.75
C GLY A 85 14.03 -6.97 12.64
N ALA A 86 13.83 -5.67 12.90
CA ALA A 86 12.72 -5.23 13.75
C ALA A 86 11.37 -5.53 13.10
N VAL A 87 11.25 -5.29 11.80
CA VAL A 87 10.03 -5.61 11.04
C VAL A 87 9.81 -7.13 11.04
N ALA A 88 10.87 -7.92 10.85
CA ALA A 88 10.78 -9.38 10.84
C ALA A 88 10.27 -9.92 12.18
N ASP A 89 10.78 -9.41 13.29
CA ASP A 89 10.36 -9.84 14.63
C ASP A 89 8.90 -9.46 14.88
N CYS A 90 8.50 -8.26 14.51
CA CYS A 90 7.12 -7.80 14.63
C CYS A 90 6.19 -8.68 13.80
N CYS A 91 6.57 -8.99 12.56
CA CYS A 91 5.80 -9.83 11.67
C CYS A 91 5.60 -11.23 12.23
N ALA A 92 6.64 -11.81 12.81
CA ALA A 92 6.56 -13.13 13.44
C ALA A 92 5.45 -13.17 14.51
N GLY A 93 5.38 -12.13 15.34
CA GLY A 93 4.36 -12.02 16.38
C GLY A 93 2.94 -11.94 15.85
N LEU A 94 2.76 -11.36 14.65
CA LEU A 94 1.43 -11.25 14.05
C LEU A 94 0.86 -12.59 13.58
N HIS A 95 1.71 -13.61 13.44
CA HIS A 95 1.27 -14.95 13.04
C HIS A 95 0.93 -15.84 14.24
N VAL A 96 1.00 -15.33 15.46
CA VAL A 96 0.75 -16.10 16.68
C VAL A 96 -0.39 -15.45 17.45
N PRO A 97 -1.40 -16.20 17.90
CA PRO A 97 -1.53 -17.67 17.80
C PRO A 97 -1.95 -18.18 16.42
N ASP A 98 -2.53 -17.33 15.58
CA ASP A 98 -3.06 -17.74 14.28
C ASP A 98 -2.29 -17.09 13.13
N LYS A 99 -1.94 -17.91 12.14
CA LYS A 99 -1.22 -17.40 10.97
C LYS A 99 -2.08 -16.39 10.21
N ALA A 100 -1.48 -15.24 9.88
CA ALA A 100 -2.09 -14.20 9.06
C ALA A 100 -1.66 -14.37 7.59
N PRO A 101 -2.39 -13.74 6.63
CA PRO A 101 -1.92 -13.68 5.24
C PRO A 101 -0.52 -13.04 5.19
N GLU A 102 0.39 -13.67 4.45
CA GLU A 102 1.81 -13.30 4.47
C GLU A 102 2.07 -11.83 4.13
N ASN A 103 1.58 -11.37 2.99
CA ASN A 103 1.86 -10.01 2.55
C ASN A 103 1.23 -8.98 3.49
N ASP A 104 0.00 -9.23 3.94
CA ASP A 104 -0.69 -8.35 4.90
C ASP A 104 0.07 -8.26 6.21
N ALA A 105 0.61 -9.39 6.70
CA ALA A 105 1.39 -9.41 7.93
C ALA A 105 2.67 -8.56 7.79
N TRP A 106 3.37 -8.67 6.67
CA TRP A 106 4.56 -7.85 6.41
C TRP A 106 4.23 -6.36 6.34
N ILE A 107 3.14 -6.00 5.67
CA ILE A 107 2.70 -4.59 5.54
C ILE A 107 2.30 -4.05 6.93
N ALA A 108 1.51 -4.81 7.69
CA ALA A 108 1.11 -4.42 9.04
C ALA A 108 2.32 -4.27 9.97
N ALA A 109 3.27 -5.21 9.91
CA ALA A 109 4.49 -5.15 10.70
C ALA A 109 5.33 -3.92 10.38
N THR A 110 5.40 -3.54 9.12
CA THR A 110 6.10 -2.34 8.70
C THR A 110 5.45 -1.10 9.32
N ALA A 111 4.13 -1.00 9.25
CA ALA A 111 3.40 0.12 9.85
C ALA A 111 3.58 0.17 11.37
N LEU A 112 3.46 -0.96 12.05
CA LEU A 112 3.60 -1.04 13.51
C LEU A 112 5.01 -0.65 13.96
N THR A 113 6.04 -1.16 13.28
CA THR A 113 7.43 -0.90 13.62
C THR A 113 7.78 0.59 13.51
N HIS A 114 7.20 1.27 12.53
CA HIS A 114 7.48 2.68 12.27
C HIS A 114 6.42 3.64 12.84
N GLY A 115 5.44 3.12 13.57
CA GLY A 115 4.40 3.97 14.17
C GLY A 115 3.49 4.66 13.18
N LEU A 116 3.21 4.00 12.05
CA LEU A 116 2.41 4.58 10.96
C LEU A 116 0.97 4.08 11.02
N THR A 117 0.05 4.90 10.50
CA THR A 117 -1.31 4.47 10.25
C THR A 117 -1.36 3.83 8.86
N LEU A 118 -1.90 2.61 8.77
CA LEU A 118 -2.04 1.91 7.50
C LEU A 118 -3.30 2.40 6.78
N VAL A 119 -3.11 2.92 5.58
CA VAL A 119 -4.20 3.38 4.72
C VAL A 119 -4.54 2.25 3.76
N THR A 120 -5.74 1.72 3.87
CA THR A 120 -6.17 0.56 3.07
C THR A 120 -7.68 0.58 2.85
N ARG A 121 -8.11 0.03 1.73
CA ARG A 121 -9.52 -0.24 1.47
C ARG A 121 -9.99 -1.49 2.25
N ASN A 122 -9.09 -2.45 2.46
CA ASN A 122 -9.40 -3.76 3.02
C ASN A 122 -9.17 -3.81 4.53
N VAL A 123 -9.84 -2.92 5.28
CA VAL A 123 -9.64 -2.81 6.73
C VAL A 123 -9.90 -4.12 7.46
N LYS A 124 -10.86 -4.93 7.00
CA LYS A 124 -11.20 -6.21 7.62
C LYS A 124 -10.02 -7.19 7.64
N ASP A 125 -9.17 -7.15 6.60
CA ASP A 125 -8.02 -8.03 6.50
C ASP A 125 -6.95 -7.72 7.54
N PHE A 126 -6.97 -6.52 8.10
CA PHE A 126 -5.97 -6.05 9.05
C PHE A 126 -6.47 -5.88 10.49
N GLU A 127 -7.77 -6.02 10.73
CA GLU A 127 -8.37 -5.76 12.06
C GLU A 127 -7.72 -6.58 13.18
N ARG A 128 -7.36 -7.83 12.90
CA ARG A 128 -6.74 -8.73 13.89
C ARG A 128 -5.26 -8.43 14.12
N LEU A 129 -4.66 -7.57 13.33
CA LEU A 129 -3.21 -7.30 13.36
C LEU A 129 -2.85 -6.09 14.23
N HIS A 130 -3.84 -5.49 14.87
CA HIS A 130 -3.67 -4.40 15.85
C HIS A 130 -2.95 -3.15 15.33
N VAL A 131 -2.94 -2.95 14.02
CA VAL A 131 -2.39 -1.75 13.40
C VAL A 131 -3.48 -0.69 13.29
N ARG A 132 -3.11 0.58 13.43
CA ARG A 132 -4.06 1.68 13.18
C ARG A 132 -4.40 1.73 11.72
N LEU A 133 -5.72 1.81 11.41
CA LEU A 133 -6.24 1.72 10.06
C LEU A 133 -7.00 2.98 9.67
N LEU A 134 -6.92 3.33 8.40
CA LEU A 134 -7.72 4.38 7.81
C LEU A 134 -8.20 3.92 6.44
N ASN A 135 -9.51 3.99 6.21
CA ASN A 135 -10.10 3.66 4.91
C ASN A 135 -10.47 4.96 4.18
N PRO A 136 -9.69 5.36 3.15
CA PRO A 136 -9.95 6.63 2.44
C PRO A 136 -11.15 6.55 1.49
N PHE A 137 -11.80 5.40 1.37
CA PHE A 137 -12.99 5.21 0.53
C PHE A 137 -14.28 5.47 1.32
N GLU A 138 -14.20 5.73 2.62
CA GLU A 138 -15.34 6.03 3.47
C GLU A 138 -15.32 7.48 3.88
N CYS A 139 -16.51 8.11 3.87
CA CYS A 139 -16.64 9.48 4.34
C CYS A 139 -16.38 9.54 5.84
N ALA A 140 -15.59 10.52 6.26
CA ALA A 140 -15.47 10.84 7.68
C ALA A 140 -16.80 11.44 8.14
N THR A 141 -17.40 10.86 9.16
CA THR A 141 -18.64 11.36 9.76
C THR A 141 -18.33 12.13 11.03
#